data_651fdfb62ebee5c88bdd2a3d0096729d
#
_entry.id   651fdfb62ebee5c88bdd2a3d0096729d
#
_cell.length_a   1.000
_cell.length_b   1.000
_cell.length_c   1.000
_cell.angle_alpha   90.00
_cell.angle_beta   90.00
_cell.angle_gamma   90.00
#
_symmetry.space_group_name_H-M   'P 1'
#
loop_
_entity.id
_entity.type
_entity.pdbx_description
1 polymer ?
#
loop_
_entity_poly.entity_id
_entity_poly.type
_entity_poly.pdbx_seq_one_letter_code
_entity_poly.pdbx_strand_id
1 'polypeptide(L)'
;MLQIGSHISSAKGYEAMGKQALKLGANTFAFFTRNPRGGSAKAIVPEDVERFRILWQERGYGKIVAHAPYTLNACSDKADTRRFAGEAFRDDLKRMEYTPGNDYNFHPGSHVGQGAEEGIRLISEMLNASLYPDMTTTVLLETMAGKGSEVGRSFEELREILDRTELSQKMGVCLDTCHVWDAGYDIVGNLDGVLTEFDKSIGLGRLKAIHLNDSLNDRGSHKDRHARIGEGYIGWEAFTRIINHPVLKNLPFILETPNDDAGWAKEIAELQNLAV
;
A
#
# COMPACT_ATOMS: atom_id res chain seq x y z
N MET A 1 -18.34 8.69 -5.49
CA MET A 1 -18.19 7.26 -5.87
C MET A 1 -16.97 6.72 -5.13
N LEU A 2 -17.11 5.59 -4.44
CA LEU A 2 -16.01 4.93 -3.72
C LEU A 2 -14.87 4.59 -4.70
N GLN A 3 -13.64 4.98 -4.38
CA GLN A 3 -12.45 4.58 -5.13
C GLN A 3 -11.98 3.22 -4.61
N ILE A 4 -12.26 2.15 -5.35
CA ILE A 4 -11.96 0.78 -4.92
C ILE A 4 -11.47 -0.09 -6.06
N GLY A 5 -10.55 -0.97 -5.75
CA GLY A 5 -10.02 -1.97 -6.67
C GLY A 5 -9.24 -3.07 -5.95
N SER A 6 -8.54 -3.89 -6.72
CA SER A 6 -7.75 -5.00 -6.20
C SER A 6 -6.33 -4.99 -6.75
N HIS A 7 -5.52 -5.94 -6.31
CA HIS A 7 -4.17 -6.14 -6.80
C HIS A 7 -4.19 -6.85 -8.16
N ILE A 8 -3.74 -6.19 -9.24
CA ILE A 8 -3.82 -6.68 -10.62
C ILE A 8 -2.43 -7.08 -11.14
N SER A 9 -2.39 -8.16 -11.91
CA SER A 9 -1.14 -8.63 -12.51
C SER A 9 -0.64 -7.71 -13.61
N SER A 10 0.59 -7.20 -13.49
CA SER A 10 1.29 -6.40 -14.51
C SER A 10 1.88 -7.23 -15.66
N ALA A 11 1.71 -8.55 -15.65
CA ALA A 11 2.35 -9.46 -16.62
C ALA A 11 2.01 -9.18 -18.09
N LYS A 12 0.83 -8.60 -18.36
CA LYS A 12 0.34 -8.31 -19.73
C LYS A 12 0.47 -6.82 -20.12
N GLY A 13 1.08 -5.98 -19.28
CA GLY A 13 1.27 -4.56 -19.52
C GLY A 13 0.19 -3.65 -18.90
N TYR A 14 0.36 -2.34 -19.08
CA TYR A 14 -0.46 -1.32 -18.44
C TYR A 14 -1.88 -1.25 -18.97
N GLU A 15 -2.05 -1.26 -20.29
CA GLU A 15 -3.40 -1.26 -20.92
C GLU A 15 -4.22 -2.47 -20.47
N ALA A 16 -3.57 -3.64 -20.38
CA ALA A 16 -4.23 -4.85 -19.92
C ALA A 16 -4.65 -4.77 -18.44
N MET A 17 -3.84 -4.15 -17.57
CA MET A 17 -4.23 -3.88 -16.18
C MET A 17 -5.46 -2.98 -16.11
N GLY A 18 -5.48 -1.87 -16.85
CA GLY A 18 -6.64 -0.97 -16.91
C GLY A 18 -7.91 -1.69 -17.39
N LYS A 19 -7.82 -2.49 -18.44
CA LYS A 19 -8.95 -3.30 -18.95
C LYS A 19 -9.42 -4.34 -17.92
N GLN A 20 -8.49 -4.94 -17.17
CA GLN A 20 -8.84 -5.89 -16.11
C GLN A 20 -9.55 -5.19 -14.95
N ALA A 21 -9.05 -4.02 -14.51
CA ALA A 21 -9.72 -3.21 -13.49
C ALA A 21 -11.17 -2.89 -13.88
N LEU A 22 -11.39 -2.43 -15.13
CA LEU A 22 -12.74 -2.19 -15.66
C LEU A 22 -13.63 -3.41 -15.58
N LYS A 23 -13.10 -4.58 -15.94
CA LYS A 23 -13.84 -5.84 -15.94
C LYS A 23 -14.26 -6.26 -14.52
N LEU A 24 -13.46 -5.91 -13.51
CA LEU A 24 -13.77 -6.14 -12.10
C LEU A 24 -14.74 -5.09 -11.48
N GLY A 25 -15.10 -4.05 -12.24
CA GLY A 25 -15.85 -2.92 -11.70
C GLY A 25 -15.03 -1.96 -10.84
N ALA A 26 -13.70 -2.08 -10.90
CA ALA A 26 -12.78 -1.23 -10.16
C ALA A 26 -12.53 0.11 -10.84
N ASN A 27 -12.21 1.15 -10.06
CA ASN A 27 -11.84 2.49 -10.51
C ASN A 27 -10.52 2.98 -9.92
N THR A 28 -9.80 2.12 -9.25
CA THR A 28 -8.40 2.17 -8.83
C THR A 28 -7.87 0.74 -8.82
N PHE A 29 -6.57 0.54 -8.66
CA PHE A 29 -5.98 -0.78 -8.45
C PHE A 29 -4.53 -0.66 -7.95
N ALA A 30 -4.02 -1.76 -7.37
CA ALA A 30 -2.60 -1.93 -7.15
C ALA A 30 -1.97 -2.92 -8.12
N PHE A 31 -0.65 -2.84 -8.28
CA PHE A 31 0.13 -3.78 -9.09
C PHE A 31 1.59 -3.82 -8.63
N PHE A 32 2.26 -4.94 -8.83
CA PHE A 32 3.70 -5.01 -8.59
C PHE A 32 4.49 -4.42 -9.77
N THR A 33 5.42 -3.51 -9.47
CA THR A 33 6.33 -2.89 -10.46
C THR A 33 7.26 -3.90 -11.12
N ARG A 34 7.53 -5.01 -10.43
CA ARG A 34 8.39 -6.12 -10.83
C ARG A 34 7.87 -7.44 -10.29
N ASN A 35 8.52 -8.55 -10.61
CA ASN A 35 8.17 -9.84 -10.03
C ASN A 35 8.20 -9.75 -8.49
N PRO A 36 7.07 -10.00 -7.79
CA PRO A 36 6.99 -9.85 -6.33
C PRO A 36 7.90 -10.79 -5.54
N ARG A 37 8.36 -11.89 -6.17
CA ARG A 37 9.26 -12.89 -5.58
C ARG A 37 10.70 -12.80 -6.09
N GLY A 38 11.00 -11.83 -6.94
CA GLY A 38 12.31 -11.71 -7.58
C GLY A 38 12.58 -10.33 -8.10
N GLY A 39 13.82 -10.09 -8.56
CA GLY A 39 14.31 -8.77 -8.85
C GLY A 39 14.07 -8.26 -10.28
N SER A 40 13.70 -9.11 -11.22
CA SER A 40 13.58 -8.69 -12.62
C SER A 40 12.28 -7.93 -12.88
N ALA A 41 12.39 -6.79 -13.55
CA ALA A 41 11.27 -6.04 -14.10
C ALA A 41 11.28 -6.14 -15.63
N LYS A 42 10.08 -6.25 -16.23
CA LYS A 42 9.95 -6.19 -17.68
C LYS A 42 10.23 -4.77 -18.18
N ALA A 43 10.73 -4.63 -19.39
CA ALA A 43 10.81 -3.33 -20.05
C ALA A 43 9.40 -2.72 -20.15
N ILE A 44 9.31 -1.41 -19.86
CA ILE A 44 8.09 -0.66 -20.08
C ILE A 44 7.99 -0.33 -21.58
N VAL A 45 6.80 -0.51 -22.14
CA VAL A 45 6.47 -0.14 -23.52
C VAL A 45 5.70 1.19 -23.45
N PRO A 46 6.29 2.32 -23.86
CA PRO A 46 5.67 3.64 -23.70
C PRO A 46 4.28 3.75 -24.36
N GLU A 47 4.08 3.13 -25.51
CA GLU A 47 2.82 3.14 -26.24
C GLU A 47 1.72 2.37 -25.47
N ASP A 48 2.08 1.32 -24.73
CA ASP A 48 1.15 0.58 -23.88
C ASP A 48 0.72 1.41 -22.67
N VAL A 49 1.67 2.13 -22.06
CA VAL A 49 1.37 3.07 -20.96
C VAL A 49 0.47 4.21 -21.44
N GLU A 50 0.73 4.76 -22.64
CA GLU A 50 -0.10 5.84 -23.17
C GLU A 50 -1.53 5.37 -23.43
N ARG A 51 -1.73 4.17 -24.00
CA ARG A 51 -3.09 3.60 -24.16
C ARG A 51 -3.79 3.41 -22.81
N PHE A 52 -3.05 2.99 -21.78
CA PHE A 52 -3.59 2.92 -20.41
C PHE A 52 -4.00 4.30 -19.90
N ARG A 53 -3.13 5.31 -20.03
CA ARG A 53 -3.40 6.67 -19.54
C ARG A 53 -4.64 7.27 -20.18
N ILE A 54 -4.80 7.12 -21.50
CA ILE A 54 -5.99 7.55 -22.22
C ILE A 54 -7.24 6.86 -21.67
N LEU A 55 -7.21 5.52 -21.60
CA LEU A 55 -8.32 4.72 -21.08
C LEU A 55 -8.73 5.16 -19.66
N TRP A 56 -7.75 5.41 -18.79
CA TRP A 56 -7.96 5.74 -17.39
C TRP A 56 -8.51 7.15 -17.21
N GLN A 57 -7.97 8.11 -17.99
CA GLN A 57 -8.39 9.50 -17.98
C GLN A 57 -9.82 9.68 -18.54
N GLU A 58 -10.15 9.01 -19.64
CA GLU A 58 -11.51 9.06 -20.23
C GLU A 58 -12.59 8.56 -19.26
N ARG A 59 -12.24 7.71 -18.30
CA ARG A 59 -13.15 7.20 -17.27
C ARG A 59 -13.20 8.06 -16.02
N GLY A 60 -12.31 9.05 -15.87
CA GLY A 60 -12.21 9.89 -14.67
C GLY A 60 -11.85 9.07 -13.42
N TYR A 61 -11.04 8.02 -13.58
CA TYR A 61 -10.66 7.12 -12.49
C TYR A 61 -9.58 7.69 -11.59
N GLY A 62 -9.52 7.15 -10.36
CA GLY A 62 -8.59 7.61 -9.34
C GLY A 62 -7.15 7.20 -9.58
N LYS A 63 -6.30 7.53 -8.62
CA LYS A 63 -4.90 7.10 -8.61
C LYS A 63 -4.78 5.59 -8.59
N ILE A 64 -3.70 5.09 -9.18
CA ILE A 64 -3.25 3.71 -9.01
C ILE A 64 -2.14 3.65 -7.97
N VAL A 65 -2.02 2.52 -7.30
CA VAL A 65 -1.01 2.30 -6.24
C VAL A 65 -0.08 1.17 -6.70
N ALA A 66 1.15 1.51 -7.07
CA ALA A 66 2.14 0.46 -7.33
C ALA A 66 2.66 -0.12 -6.01
N HIS A 67 3.05 -1.37 -6.00
CA HIS A 67 3.60 -2.05 -4.82
C HIS A 67 5.01 -2.56 -5.09
N ALA A 68 5.90 -2.36 -4.13
CA ALA A 68 7.23 -2.93 -4.13
C ALA A 68 7.18 -4.47 -4.03
N PRO A 69 8.18 -5.19 -4.53
CA PRO A 69 8.22 -6.65 -4.35
C PRO A 69 8.38 -7.02 -2.87
N TYR A 70 7.79 -8.13 -2.44
CA TYR A 70 7.92 -8.65 -1.07
C TYR A 70 9.37 -8.94 -0.64
N THR A 71 10.27 -9.11 -1.61
CA THR A 71 11.70 -9.34 -1.36
C THR A 71 12.48 -8.07 -1.05
N LEU A 72 11.85 -6.89 -1.16
CA LEU A 72 12.48 -5.61 -0.82
C LEU A 72 12.56 -5.49 0.71
N ASN A 73 13.77 -5.52 1.26
CA ASN A 73 14.01 -5.32 2.69
C ASN A 73 15.20 -4.38 2.89
N ALA A 74 14.91 -3.10 3.06
CA ALA A 74 15.91 -2.04 3.23
C ALA A 74 16.68 -2.14 4.54
N CYS A 75 16.13 -2.79 5.55
CA CYS A 75 16.72 -2.91 6.89
C CYS A 75 17.21 -4.33 7.24
N SER A 76 17.43 -5.19 6.23
CA SER A 76 18.03 -6.51 6.44
C SER A 76 19.41 -6.41 7.10
N ASP A 77 19.79 -7.40 7.90
CA ASP A 77 21.15 -7.59 8.42
C ASP A 77 22.18 -7.85 7.30
N LYS A 78 21.72 -8.34 6.13
CA LYS A 78 22.57 -8.69 4.98
C LYS A 78 22.76 -7.48 4.05
N ALA A 79 24.01 -7.04 3.88
CA ALA A 79 24.37 -5.91 3.01
C ALA A 79 23.91 -6.10 1.55
N ASP A 80 23.98 -7.32 1.01
CA ASP A 80 23.54 -7.60 -0.37
C ASP A 80 22.02 -7.45 -0.53
N THR A 81 21.23 -7.84 0.48
CA THR A 81 19.78 -7.63 0.49
C THR A 81 19.44 -6.14 0.52
N ARG A 82 20.14 -5.35 1.35
CA ARG A 82 19.96 -3.89 1.39
C ARG A 82 20.36 -3.22 0.08
N ARG A 83 21.48 -3.64 -0.54
CA ARG A 83 21.91 -3.13 -1.85
C ARG A 83 20.84 -3.38 -2.91
N PHE A 84 20.35 -4.62 -3.00
CA PHE A 84 19.26 -4.98 -3.91
C PHE A 84 18.01 -4.14 -3.65
N ALA A 85 17.62 -3.94 -2.38
CA ALA A 85 16.48 -3.13 -2.02
C ALA A 85 16.61 -1.69 -2.54
N GLY A 86 17.77 -1.05 -2.33
CA GLY A 86 18.01 0.30 -2.83
C GLY A 86 18.05 0.40 -4.37
N GLU A 87 18.62 -0.58 -5.06
CA GLU A 87 18.64 -0.63 -6.52
C GLU A 87 17.24 -0.81 -7.11
N ALA A 88 16.47 -1.78 -6.57
CA ALA A 88 15.11 -2.05 -6.98
C ALA A 88 14.19 -0.85 -6.73
N PHE A 89 14.30 -0.23 -5.55
CA PHE A 89 13.50 0.93 -5.17
C PHE A 89 13.73 2.12 -6.11
N ARG A 90 14.99 2.46 -6.40
CA ARG A 90 15.33 3.54 -7.35
C ARG A 90 14.86 3.27 -8.78
N ASP A 91 14.95 2.01 -9.23
CA ASP A 91 14.42 1.63 -10.55
C ASP A 91 12.91 1.72 -10.57
N ASP A 92 12.22 1.29 -9.52
CA ASP A 92 10.76 1.38 -9.41
C ASP A 92 10.27 2.82 -9.42
N LEU A 93 10.93 3.74 -8.70
CA LEU A 93 10.57 5.16 -8.75
C LEU A 93 10.69 5.74 -10.18
N LYS A 94 11.74 5.39 -10.93
CA LYS A 94 11.87 5.80 -12.34
C LYS A 94 10.74 5.21 -13.20
N ARG A 95 10.35 3.98 -12.93
CA ARG A 95 9.26 3.30 -13.64
C ARG A 95 7.90 3.96 -13.34
N MET A 96 7.70 4.45 -12.13
CA MET A 96 6.49 5.17 -11.75
C MET A 96 6.30 6.48 -12.50
N GLU A 97 7.36 7.14 -12.94
CA GLU A 97 7.27 8.37 -13.73
C GLU A 97 6.70 8.18 -15.15
N TYR A 98 6.50 6.93 -15.61
CA TYR A 98 5.69 6.64 -16.79
C TYR A 98 4.19 6.85 -16.52
N THR A 99 3.75 6.72 -15.27
CA THR A 99 2.40 7.03 -14.79
C THR A 99 2.47 8.13 -13.72
N PRO A 100 2.74 9.39 -14.09
CA PRO A 100 3.05 10.46 -13.16
C PRO A 100 1.88 10.76 -12.21
N GLY A 101 2.21 11.19 -10.98
CA GLY A 101 1.24 11.59 -9.96
C GLY A 101 0.57 10.45 -9.21
N ASN A 102 0.97 9.21 -9.46
CA ASN A 102 0.47 8.03 -8.76
C ASN A 102 1.32 7.68 -7.52
N ASP A 103 0.88 6.68 -6.77
CA ASP A 103 1.47 6.33 -5.49
C ASP A 103 2.29 5.01 -5.61
N TYR A 104 3.39 4.91 -4.84
CA TYR A 104 4.23 3.72 -4.76
C TYR A 104 4.35 3.28 -3.32
N ASN A 105 3.74 2.16 -2.98
CA ASN A 105 3.69 1.58 -1.65
C ASN A 105 4.79 0.55 -1.43
N PHE A 106 5.35 0.50 -0.22
CA PHE A 106 6.30 -0.54 0.17
C PHE A 106 6.21 -0.86 1.65
N HIS A 107 6.51 -2.12 2.00
CA HIS A 107 6.72 -2.54 3.37
C HIS A 107 8.04 -1.96 3.87
N PRO A 108 8.11 -1.27 5.02
CA PRO A 108 9.36 -0.74 5.56
C PRO A 108 10.46 -1.81 5.68
N GLY A 109 10.09 -3.04 6.02
CA GLY A 109 10.99 -4.19 6.05
C GLY A 109 11.09 -4.83 7.43
N SER A 110 12.08 -5.70 7.57
CA SER A 110 12.33 -6.46 8.79
C SER A 110 13.79 -6.32 9.22
N HIS A 111 14.01 -5.89 10.46
CA HIS A 111 15.35 -5.58 10.98
C HIS A 111 16.20 -6.82 11.38
N VAL A 112 15.63 -8.00 11.30
CA VAL A 112 16.33 -9.30 11.48
C VAL A 112 17.26 -9.33 12.71
N GLY A 113 16.70 -8.94 13.88
CA GLY A 113 17.44 -8.96 15.16
C GLY A 113 18.33 -7.76 15.46
N GLN A 114 18.50 -6.80 14.53
CA GLN A 114 19.31 -5.59 14.75
C GLN A 114 18.64 -4.54 15.64
N GLY A 115 17.33 -4.67 15.88
CA GLY A 115 16.50 -3.69 16.60
C GLY A 115 15.79 -2.70 15.69
N ALA A 116 14.63 -2.20 16.15
CA ALA A 116 13.80 -1.29 15.37
C ALA A 116 14.51 0.03 15.04
N GLU A 117 15.28 0.58 15.98
CA GLU A 117 16.06 1.82 15.80
C GLU A 117 17.05 1.72 14.63
N GLU A 118 17.81 0.61 14.55
CA GLU A 118 18.72 0.36 13.43
C GLU A 118 17.93 0.12 12.14
N GLY A 119 16.80 -0.59 12.21
CA GLY A 119 15.90 -0.78 11.07
C GLY A 119 15.42 0.54 10.49
N ILE A 120 14.93 1.44 11.33
CA ILE A 120 14.47 2.79 10.95
C ILE A 120 15.61 3.59 10.30
N ARG A 121 16.81 3.55 10.89
CA ARG A 121 17.98 4.24 10.36
C ARG A 121 18.30 3.78 8.93
N LEU A 122 18.37 2.47 8.71
CA LEU A 122 18.69 1.88 7.40
C LEU A 122 17.61 2.17 6.35
N ILE A 123 16.33 2.13 6.72
CA ILE A 123 15.22 2.49 5.82
C ILE A 123 15.32 3.95 5.42
N SER A 124 15.56 4.85 6.37
CA SER A 124 15.68 6.29 6.09
C SER A 124 16.89 6.60 5.22
N GLU A 125 18.02 5.92 5.40
CA GLU A 125 19.18 6.03 4.51
C GLU A 125 18.87 5.61 3.08
N MET A 126 18.15 4.48 2.89
CA MET A 126 17.71 4.06 1.55
C MET A 126 16.80 5.11 0.91
N LEU A 127 15.84 5.65 1.66
CA LEU A 127 14.93 6.69 1.18
C LEU A 127 15.70 7.96 0.78
N ASN A 128 16.60 8.46 1.62
CA ASN A 128 17.41 9.64 1.34
C ASN A 128 18.33 9.46 0.12
N ALA A 129 18.81 8.24 -0.12
CA ALA A 129 19.60 7.92 -1.29
C ALA A 129 18.77 7.69 -2.58
N SER A 130 17.43 7.62 -2.47
CA SER A 130 16.56 7.18 -3.57
C SER A 130 15.58 8.24 -4.02
N LEU A 131 15.05 9.05 -3.11
CA LEU A 131 14.10 10.11 -3.42
C LEU A 131 14.81 11.27 -4.14
N TYR A 132 14.09 11.96 -5.02
CA TYR A 132 14.61 13.13 -5.73
C TYR A 132 13.51 14.21 -5.87
N PRO A 133 13.91 15.51 -5.96
CA PRO A 133 12.96 16.61 -5.88
C PRO A 133 11.89 16.63 -6.98
N ASP A 134 12.27 16.27 -8.21
CA ASP A 134 11.41 16.41 -9.40
C ASP A 134 10.46 15.21 -9.61
N MET A 135 10.53 14.16 -8.75
CA MET A 135 9.61 13.02 -8.85
C MET A 135 8.17 13.46 -8.62
N THR A 136 7.26 12.86 -9.39
CA THR A 136 5.81 13.08 -9.26
C THR A 136 5.13 12.05 -8.39
N THR A 137 5.78 10.92 -8.17
CA THR A 137 5.31 9.78 -7.39
C THR A 137 5.30 10.11 -5.90
N THR A 138 4.21 9.77 -5.19
CA THR A 138 4.20 9.76 -3.73
C THR A 138 4.61 8.38 -3.22
N VAL A 139 5.63 8.32 -2.37
CA VAL A 139 6.08 7.06 -1.76
C VAL A 139 5.32 6.81 -0.47
N LEU A 140 4.71 5.63 -0.34
CA LEU A 140 3.90 5.26 0.82
C LEU A 140 4.62 4.23 1.68
N LEU A 141 4.78 4.55 2.96
CA LEU A 141 5.11 3.58 4.00
C LEU A 141 3.83 2.80 4.36
N GLU A 142 3.87 1.49 4.28
CA GLU A 142 2.75 0.67 4.73
C GLU A 142 2.80 0.46 6.24
N THR A 143 1.63 0.51 6.90
CA THR A 143 1.50 0.06 8.28
C THR A 143 1.69 -1.45 8.35
N MET A 144 2.43 -1.95 9.33
CA MET A 144 2.78 -3.36 9.45
C MET A 144 2.15 -4.04 10.67
N ALA A 145 1.92 -5.34 10.58
CA ALA A 145 1.35 -6.14 11.68
C ALA A 145 2.29 -6.34 12.87
N GLY A 146 3.59 -6.10 12.69
CA GLY A 146 4.61 -6.37 13.71
C GLY A 146 4.99 -7.84 13.80
N LYS A 147 4.85 -8.59 12.72
CA LYS A 147 5.23 -9.99 12.63
C LYS A 147 6.74 -10.14 12.71
N GLY A 148 7.21 -10.88 13.71
CA GLY A 148 8.64 -11.08 13.91
C GLY A 148 9.38 -9.79 14.21
N SER A 149 10.21 -9.33 13.28
CA SER A 149 11.03 -8.12 13.40
C SER A 149 10.68 -7.04 12.37
N GLU A 150 9.43 -6.98 11.95
CA GLU A 150 8.92 -5.93 11.06
C GLU A 150 9.03 -4.54 11.71
N VAL A 151 9.41 -3.56 10.90
CA VAL A 151 9.40 -2.13 11.23
C VAL A 151 8.14 -1.50 10.64
N GLY A 152 7.55 -0.52 11.33
CA GLY A 152 6.32 0.14 10.91
C GLY A 152 5.06 -0.41 11.55
N ARG A 153 5.21 -1.18 12.63
CA ARG A 153 4.09 -1.75 13.41
C ARG A 153 3.36 -0.72 14.28
N SER A 154 3.96 0.41 14.51
CA SER A 154 3.32 1.52 15.22
C SER A 154 3.42 2.83 14.42
N PHE A 155 2.52 3.76 14.68
CA PHE A 155 2.53 5.07 14.03
C PHE A 155 3.79 5.87 14.38
N GLU A 156 4.36 5.65 15.56
CA GLU A 156 5.61 6.29 15.98
C GLU A 156 6.81 5.81 15.15
N GLU A 157 6.91 4.50 14.85
CA GLU A 157 7.97 3.97 13.98
C GLU A 157 7.89 4.57 12.57
N LEU A 158 6.66 4.66 12.01
CA LEU A 158 6.44 5.31 10.70
C LEU A 158 6.76 6.80 10.75
N ARG A 159 6.36 7.48 11.81
CA ARG A 159 6.66 8.89 12.04
C ARG A 159 8.17 9.12 12.07
N GLU A 160 8.91 8.28 12.75
CA GLU A 160 10.35 8.42 12.88
C GLU A 160 11.06 8.22 11.54
N ILE A 161 10.61 7.27 10.70
CA ILE A 161 11.10 7.13 9.33
C ILE A 161 10.86 8.41 8.53
N LEU A 162 9.65 8.98 8.61
CA LEU A 162 9.30 10.22 7.92
C LEU A 162 10.17 11.41 8.38
N ASP A 163 10.42 11.53 9.69
CA ASP A 163 11.22 12.62 10.25
C ASP A 163 12.70 12.53 9.88
N ARG A 164 13.23 11.32 9.68
CA ARG A 164 14.61 11.09 9.23
C ARG A 164 14.77 11.16 7.70
N THR A 165 13.67 11.33 6.96
CA THR A 165 13.69 11.42 5.50
C THR A 165 13.70 12.88 5.05
N GLU A 166 14.76 13.30 4.33
CA GLU A 166 14.98 14.69 3.88
C GLU A 166 13.86 15.20 2.96
N LEU A 167 13.39 14.36 2.03
CA LEU A 167 12.29 14.68 1.12
C LEU A 167 10.95 14.09 1.61
N SER A 168 10.67 14.17 2.92
CA SER A 168 9.46 13.58 3.49
C SER A 168 8.16 14.16 2.93
N GLN A 169 8.18 15.34 2.29
CA GLN A 169 7.02 15.89 1.56
C GLN A 169 6.61 15.03 0.34
N LYS A 170 7.51 14.18 -0.17
CA LYS A 170 7.23 13.19 -1.22
C LYS A 170 6.67 11.88 -0.67
N MET A 171 6.45 11.79 0.63
CA MET A 171 6.02 10.58 1.30
C MET A 171 4.63 10.69 1.92
N GLY A 172 3.99 9.56 2.02
CA GLY A 172 2.74 9.34 2.74
C GLY A 172 2.72 7.97 3.41
N VAL A 173 1.54 7.57 3.82
CA VAL A 173 1.29 6.28 4.47
C VAL A 173 0.15 5.56 3.75
N CYS A 174 0.29 4.26 3.57
CA CYS A 174 -0.78 3.33 3.25
C CYS A 174 -1.18 2.60 4.55
N LEU A 175 -2.44 2.70 4.93
CA LEU A 175 -2.95 1.99 6.10
C LEU A 175 -3.57 0.66 5.63
N ASP A 176 -2.98 -0.46 6.04
CA ASP A 176 -3.59 -1.78 5.86
C ASP A 176 -4.46 -2.13 7.08
N THR A 177 -5.72 -2.44 6.84
CA THR A 177 -6.69 -2.71 7.91
C THR A 177 -6.38 -4.01 8.67
N CYS A 178 -5.90 -5.05 7.99
CA CYS A 178 -5.45 -6.28 8.62
C CYS A 178 -4.20 -6.02 9.48
N HIS A 179 -3.23 -5.27 8.94
CA HIS A 179 -1.97 -5.00 9.64
C HIS A 179 -2.18 -4.19 10.92
N VAL A 180 -2.94 -3.09 10.86
CA VAL A 180 -3.20 -2.28 12.07
C VAL A 180 -4.02 -3.06 13.10
N TRP A 181 -4.99 -3.88 12.67
CA TRP A 181 -5.73 -4.77 13.56
C TRP A 181 -4.81 -5.79 14.25
N ASP A 182 -3.99 -6.45 13.47
CA ASP A 182 -3.02 -7.43 13.98
C ASP A 182 -1.92 -6.78 14.84
N ALA A 183 -1.59 -5.50 14.61
CA ALA A 183 -0.68 -4.72 15.46
C ALA A 183 -1.34 -4.27 16.77
N GLY A 184 -2.67 -4.36 16.92
CA GLY A 184 -3.39 -4.07 18.15
C GLY A 184 -4.33 -2.86 18.12
N TYR A 185 -4.37 -2.09 17.02
CA TYR A 185 -5.27 -0.95 16.87
C TYR A 185 -6.72 -1.39 16.72
N ASP A 186 -7.62 -0.79 17.50
CA ASP A 186 -9.04 -1.15 17.52
C ASP A 186 -9.86 -0.43 16.44
N ILE A 187 -9.67 -0.79 15.19
CA ILE A 187 -10.44 -0.22 14.07
C ILE A 187 -11.89 -0.71 14.01
N VAL A 188 -12.24 -1.73 14.80
CA VAL A 188 -13.60 -2.28 14.90
C VAL A 188 -14.41 -1.53 15.96
N GLY A 189 -13.90 -1.40 17.17
CA GLY A 189 -14.61 -0.76 18.28
C GLY A 189 -14.37 0.74 18.41
N ASN A 190 -13.23 1.26 17.90
CA ASN A 190 -12.79 2.63 18.12
C ASN A 190 -12.01 3.23 16.92
N LEU A 191 -12.60 3.20 15.72
CA LEU A 191 -11.97 3.75 14.52
C LEU A 191 -11.56 5.22 14.68
N ASP A 192 -12.44 6.07 15.24
CA ASP A 192 -12.13 7.50 15.46
C ASP A 192 -10.94 7.71 16.41
N GLY A 193 -10.81 6.86 17.44
CA GLY A 193 -9.67 6.89 18.34
C GLY A 193 -8.36 6.53 17.62
N VAL A 194 -8.37 5.51 16.78
CA VAL A 194 -7.22 5.11 15.96
C VAL A 194 -6.84 6.23 14.97
N LEU A 195 -7.81 6.83 14.29
CA LEU A 195 -7.53 7.95 13.37
C LEU A 195 -7.02 9.20 14.12
N THR A 196 -7.50 9.45 15.34
CA THR A 196 -6.99 10.52 16.20
C THR A 196 -5.54 10.28 16.60
N GLU A 197 -5.18 9.04 16.94
CA GLU A 197 -3.80 8.65 17.25
C GLU A 197 -2.90 8.78 16.02
N PHE A 198 -3.36 8.33 14.86
CA PHE A 198 -2.67 8.53 13.59
C PHE A 198 -2.42 10.01 13.29
N ASP A 199 -3.45 10.86 13.48
CA ASP A 199 -3.34 12.30 13.24
C ASP A 199 -2.32 12.97 14.15
N LYS A 200 -2.30 12.61 15.43
CA LYS A 200 -1.32 13.12 16.39
C LYS A 200 0.11 12.69 16.09
N SER A 201 0.30 11.45 15.65
CA SER A 201 1.62 10.90 15.36
C SER A 201 2.14 11.36 14.00
N ILE A 202 1.36 11.22 12.95
CA ILE A 202 1.79 11.33 11.54
C ILE A 202 1.14 12.53 10.85
N GLY A 203 -0.14 12.77 11.15
CA GLY A 203 -1.00 13.72 10.46
C GLY A 203 -1.83 13.05 9.36
N LEU A 204 -3.17 13.23 9.41
CA LEU A 204 -4.12 12.64 8.44
C LEU A 204 -3.85 13.06 7.00
N GLY A 205 -3.24 14.22 6.77
CA GLY A 205 -2.84 14.66 5.43
C GLY A 205 -1.80 13.76 4.75
N ARG A 206 -1.12 12.89 5.49
CA ARG A 206 -0.17 11.90 4.96
C ARG A 206 -0.79 10.55 4.66
N LEU A 207 -2.01 10.27 5.07
CA LEU A 207 -2.73 9.06 4.70
C LEU A 207 -3.19 9.19 3.25
N LYS A 208 -2.73 8.30 2.37
CA LYS A 208 -2.91 8.41 0.92
C LYS A 208 -3.65 7.23 0.29
N ALA A 209 -3.56 6.06 0.91
CA ALA A 209 -4.20 4.84 0.43
C ALA A 209 -4.60 3.94 1.61
N ILE A 210 -5.56 3.09 1.38
CA ILE A 210 -6.01 2.05 2.31
C ILE A 210 -5.88 0.69 1.60
N HIS A 211 -5.13 -0.24 2.18
CA HIS A 211 -5.30 -1.64 1.87
C HIS A 211 -6.45 -2.16 2.73
N LEU A 212 -7.51 -2.59 2.07
CA LEU A 212 -8.77 -2.98 2.73
C LEU A 212 -8.85 -4.50 2.79
N ASN A 213 -8.38 -5.07 3.90
CA ASN A 213 -8.25 -6.50 4.11
C ASN A 213 -8.86 -6.90 5.46
N ASP A 214 -9.61 -8.00 5.48
CA ASP A 214 -10.03 -8.60 6.75
C ASP A 214 -8.89 -9.45 7.33
N SER A 215 -8.94 -9.77 8.61
CA SER A 215 -7.92 -10.57 9.28
C SER A 215 -8.47 -11.92 9.74
N LEU A 216 -7.71 -13.00 9.49
CA LEU A 216 -7.99 -14.34 10.03
C LEU A 216 -7.74 -14.46 11.55
N ASN A 217 -7.24 -13.41 12.18
CA ASN A 217 -6.77 -13.47 13.57
C ASN A 217 -7.40 -12.39 14.45
N ASP A 218 -7.36 -12.62 15.76
CA ASP A 218 -7.74 -11.63 16.75
C ASP A 218 -6.80 -10.41 16.73
N ARG A 219 -7.31 -9.29 17.25
CA ARG A 219 -6.56 -8.05 17.43
C ARG A 219 -5.28 -8.28 18.26
N GLY A 220 -4.16 -7.74 17.79
CA GLY A 220 -2.87 -7.84 18.44
C GLY A 220 -2.17 -9.18 18.25
N SER A 221 -2.59 -9.95 17.25
CA SER A 221 -2.02 -11.28 16.97
C SER A 221 -0.61 -11.26 16.37
N HIS A 222 -0.23 -10.18 15.70
CA HIS A 222 1.02 -10.04 14.94
C HIS A 222 1.25 -11.16 13.90
N LYS A 223 0.18 -11.53 13.15
CA LYS A 223 0.23 -12.67 12.22
C LYS A 223 0.28 -12.29 10.75
N ASP A 224 -0.35 -11.20 10.35
CA ASP A 224 -0.46 -10.79 8.96
C ASP A 224 -1.02 -11.94 8.10
N ARG A 225 -2.33 -12.16 8.20
CA ARG A 225 -3.07 -13.18 7.44
C ARG A 225 -4.40 -12.60 7.00
N HIS A 226 -4.47 -12.20 5.73
CA HIS A 226 -5.68 -11.64 5.14
C HIS A 226 -6.79 -12.69 5.04
N ALA A 227 -8.00 -12.28 5.37
CA ALA A 227 -9.25 -12.97 5.07
C ALA A 227 -10.00 -12.21 3.96
N ARG A 228 -10.98 -12.86 3.38
CA ARG A 228 -11.98 -12.19 2.54
C ARG A 228 -12.81 -11.24 3.38
N ILE A 229 -13.30 -10.16 2.76
CA ILE A 229 -14.11 -9.16 3.46
C ILE A 229 -15.32 -9.82 4.12
N GLY A 230 -15.42 -9.65 5.45
CA GLY A 230 -16.50 -10.21 6.27
C GLY A 230 -16.34 -11.67 6.67
N GLU A 231 -15.25 -12.34 6.27
CA GLU A 231 -14.95 -13.72 6.68
C GLU A 231 -13.90 -13.78 7.81
N GLY A 232 -13.44 -12.63 8.31
CA GLY A 232 -12.45 -12.52 9.38
C GLY A 232 -13.00 -11.83 10.63
N TYR A 233 -12.10 -11.34 11.45
CA TYR A 233 -12.39 -10.74 12.77
C TYR A 233 -12.74 -9.26 12.71
N ILE A 234 -12.48 -8.56 11.57
CA ILE A 234 -12.84 -7.15 11.39
C ILE A 234 -14.31 -7.03 11.02
N GLY A 235 -14.76 -7.75 9.99
CA GLY A 235 -16.17 -7.93 9.63
C GLY A 235 -16.83 -6.75 8.90
N TRP A 236 -17.94 -7.04 8.24
CA TRP A 236 -18.68 -6.12 7.36
C TRP A 236 -19.05 -4.77 7.98
N GLU A 237 -19.47 -4.75 9.25
CA GLU A 237 -19.88 -3.51 9.91
C GLU A 237 -18.72 -2.52 10.04
N ALA A 238 -17.53 -3.01 10.37
CA ALA A 238 -16.34 -2.17 10.45
C ALA A 238 -15.94 -1.65 9.07
N PHE A 239 -15.94 -2.49 8.04
CA PHE A 239 -15.65 -2.04 6.67
C PHE A 239 -16.65 -1.01 6.17
N THR A 240 -17.96 -1.18 6.47
CA THR A 240 -18.96 -0.18 6.13
C THR A 240 -18.66 1.17 6.79
N ARG A 241 -18.23 1.18 8.05
CA ARG A 241 -17.82 2.42 8.72
C ARG A 241 -16.55 3.01 8.09
N ILE A 242 -15.54 2.19 7.78
CA ILE A 242 -14.28 2.61 7.20
C ILE A 242 -14.48 3.30 5.84
N ILE A 243 -15.21 2.66 4.91
CA ILE A 243 -15.40 3.21 3.56
C ILE A 243 -16.28 4.46 3.52
N ASN A 244 -17.12 4.68 4.53
CA ASN A 244 -17.98 5.84 4.65
C ASN A 244 -17.43 6.92 5.60
N HIS A 245 -16.30 6.66 6.25
CA HIS A 245 -15.73 7.62 7.19
C HIS A 245 -15.29 8.91 6.45
N PRO A 246 -15.69 10.11 6.93
CA PRO A 246 -15.44 11.38 6.23
C PRO A 246 -13.98 11.62 5.83
N VAL A 247 -13.04 11.16 6.64
CA VAL A 247 -11.59 11.29 6.40
C VAL A 247 -11.09 10.29 5.35
N LEU A 248 -11.69 9.09 5.29
CA LEU A 248 -11.16 7.97 4.50
C LEU A 248 -11.84 7.82 3.13
N LYS A 249 -13.11 8.14 3.00
CA LYS A 249 -13.96 7.82 1.85
C LYS A 249 -13.47 8.32 0.48
N ASN A 250 -12.56 9.29 0.46
CA ASN A 250 -11.99 9.83 -0.76
C ASN A 250 -10.61 9.23 -1.11
N LEU A 251 -10.09 8.33 -0.30
CA LEU A 251 -8.83 7.63 -0.56
C LEU A 251 -9.06 6.41 -1.46
N PRO A 252 -8.04 5.96 -2.20
CA PRO A 252 -8.10 4.68 -2.90
C PRO A 252 -8.08 3.52 -1.88
N PHE A 253 -9.05 2.62 -2.02
CA PHE A 253 -9.14 1.36 -1.28
C PHE A 253 -8.69 0.22 -2.19
N ILE A 254 -7.75 -0.58 -1.73
CA ILE A 254 -7.18 -1.70 -2.48
C ILE A 254 -7.42 -3.00 -1.71
N LEU A 255 -8.04 -3.97 -2.37
CA LEU A 255 -8.24 -5.32 -1.85
C LEU A 255 -7.01 -6.19 -2.17
N GLU A 256 -6.48 -6.83 -1.16
CA GLU A 256 -5.45 -7.87 -1.27
C GLU A 256 -5.96 -9.20 -0.68
N THR A 257 -7.26 -9.30 -0.56
CA THR A 257 -7.97 -10.48 -0.05
C THR A 257 -7.64 -11.73 -0.88
N PRO A 258 -7.65 -12.93 -0.26
CA PRO A 258 -7.31 -14.19 -0.94
C PRO A 258 -8.45 -14.63 -1.87
N ASN A 259 -8.64 -13.90 -2.96
CA ASN A 259 -9.67 -14.10 -3.97
C ASN A 259 -9.09 -14.35 -5.37
N ASP A 260 -9.94 -14.83 -6.26
CA ASP A 260 -9.78 -14.75 -7.71
C ASP A 260 -10.51 -13.51 -8.27
N ASP A 261 -10.45 -13.33 -9.59
CA ASP A 261 -11.12 -12.21 -10.27
C ASP A 261 -12.63 -12.12 -9.96
N ALA A 262 -13.31 -13.25 -9.87
CA ALA A 262 -14.74 -13.29 -9.60
C ALA A 262 -15.06 -12.89 -8.15
N GLY A 263 -14.22 -13.33 -7.21
CA GLY A 263 -14.31 -12.95 -5.81
C GLY A 263 -14.04 -11.46 -5.60
N TRP A 264 -13.00 -10.90 -6.21
CA TRP A 264 -12.73 -9.47 -6.14
C TRP A 264 -13.84 -8.63 -6.78
N ALA A 265 -14.37 -9.04 -7.94
CA ALA A 265 -15.50 -8.34 -8.56
C ALA A 265 -16.73 -8.31 -7.64
N LYS A 266 -16.98 -9.40 -6.93
CA LYS A 266 -18.06 -9.49 -5.94
C LYS A 266 -17.82 -8.55 -4.75
N GLU A 267 -16.64 -8.61 -4.11
CA GLU A 267 -16.29 -7.74 -2.97
C GLU A 267 -16.36 -6.26 -3.36
N ILE A 268 -15.83 -5.88 -4.54
CA ILE A 268 -15.89 -4.51 -5.07
C ILE A 268 -17.35 -4.05 -5.20
N ALA A 269 -18.22 -4.87 -5.82
CA ALA A 269 -19.62 -4.53 -6.00
C ALA A 269 -20.37 -4.39 -4.66
N GLU A 270 -20.12 -5.29 -3.71
CA GLU A 270 -20.72 -5.25 -2.36
C GLU A 270 -20.31 -3.99 -1.60
N LEU A 271 -19.01 -3.64 -1.60
CA LEU A 271 -18.50 -2.43 -0.95
C LEU A 271 -19.00 -1.15 -1.63
N GLN A 272 -19.10 -1.12 -2.95
CA GLN A 272 -19.69 0.01 -3.69
C GLN A 272 -21.18 0.21 -3.34
N ASN A 273 -21.94 -0.86 -3.12
CA ASN A 273 -23.34 -0.79 -2.72
C ASN A 273 -23.52 -0.30 -1.27
N LEU A 274 -22.53 -0.48 -0.40
CA LEU A 274 -22.52 -0.02 0.98
C LEU A 274 -22.02 1.43 1.15
N ALA A 275 -21.43 1.99 0.10
CA ALA A 275 -20.91 3.36 0.11
C ALA A 275 -22.04 4.40 -0.04
N VAL A 276 -22.03 5.45 0.82
CA VAL A 276 -22.99 6.54 0.84
C VAL A 276 -22.38 7.89 0.48
#